data_de8772e66e453a671540c6cd56f5d1a3
#
_entry.id   de8772e66e453a671540c6cd56f5d1a3
#
_cell.length_a   1.000
_cell.length_b   1.000
_cell.length_c   1.000
_cell.angle_alpha   90.00
_cell.angle_beta   90.00
_cell.angle_gamma   90.00
#
_symmetry.space_group_name_H-M   'P 1'
#
loop_
_entity.id
_entity.type
_entity.pdbx_description
1 polymer ?
#
loop_
_entity_poly.entity_id
_entity_poly.type
_entity_poly.pdbx_seq_one_letter_code
_entity_poly.pdbx_strand_id
1 'polypeptide(L)'
;ILERENRIKLYKDCLKFLKTVEDLMLSGKNIPFVNEKLNMKKALSFLSKKKLGILIVRNSQKKTTGVITDGQIRRISQKKGNINDLKVRDIMTKSPISINKDALAAKALATMNFRKITSLCVHNSKNKNKTIGIIHIHHILRSNIS
;
A
#
# COMPACT_ATOMS: atom_id res chain seq x y z
N ILE A 1 38.35 11.68 11.56
CA ILE A 1 37.90 10.52 10.77
C ILE A 1 36.47 10.14 11.18
N LEU A 2 36.20 9.95 12.47
CA LEU A 2 34.88 9.61 12.97
C LEU A 2 33.85 10.67 12.62
N GLU A 3 34.22 11.93 12.75
CA GLU A 3 33.33 13.05 12.41
C GLU A 3 32.97 13.05 10.92
N ARG A 4 33.95 12.77 10.05
CA ARG A 4 33.71 12.68 8.61
C ARG A 4 32.79 11.50 8.28
N GLU A 5 33.02 10.34 8.91
CA GLU A 5 32.19 9.16 8.71
C GLU A 5 30.75 9.40 9.18
N ASN A 6 30.58 10.07 10.32
CA ASN A 6 29.26 10.42 10.84
C ASN A 6 28.52 11.39 9.91
N ARG A 7 29.23 12.36 9.32
CA ARG A 7 28.61 13.30 8.36
C ARG A 7 28.19 12.58 7.08
N ILE A 8 29.02 11.65 6.59
CA ILE A 8 28.69 10.86 5.39
C ILE A 8 27.45 10.00 5.66
N LYS A 9 27.40 9.35 6.82
CA LYS A 9 26.23 8.54 7.20
C LYS A 9 24.98 9.39 7.29
N LEU A 10 25.06 10.55 7.95
CA LEU A 10 23.93 11.46 8.08
C LEU A 10 23.45 11.95 6.72
N TYR A 11 24.37 12.27 5.82
CA TYR A 11 24.05 12.69 4.46
C TYR A 11 23.31 11.56 3.70
N LYS A 12 23.78 10.32 3.78
CA LYS A 12 23.13 9.18 3.14
C LYS A 12 21.74 8.95 3.71
N ASP A 13 21.58 9.05 5.04
CA ASP A 13 20.27 8.92 5.69
C ASP A 13 19.31 10.02 5.22
N CYS A 14 19.79 11.24 5.07
CA CYS A 14 18.99 12.34 4.54
C CYS A 14 18.55 12.09 3.11
N LEU A 15 19.46 11.61 2.25
CA LEU A 15 19.14 11.29 0.86
C LEU A 15 18.05 10.24 0.75
N LYS A 16 18.05 9.25 1.65
CA LYS A 16 17.02 8.22 1.71
C LYS A 16 15.63 8.84 1.86
N PHE A 17 15.50 9.89 2.70
CA PHE A 17 14.22 10.56 2.95
C PHE A 17 13.85 11.58 1.87
N LEU A 18 14.76 11.93 0.98
CA LEU A 18 14.49 12.82 -0.16
C LEU A 18 13.86 12.08 -1.34
N LYS A 19 13.86 10.74 -1.33
CA LYS A 19 13.18 9.98 -2.38
C LYS A 19 11.68 10.21 -2.31
N THR A 20 11.06 10.24 -3.50
CA THR A 20 9.60 10.37 -3.59
C THR A 20 8.92 9.02 -3.49
N VAL A 21 7.62 9.05 -3.25
CA VAL A 21 6.79 7.84 -3.25
C VAL A 21 6.90 7.12 -4.61
N GLU A 22 6.89 7.88 -5.71
CA GLU A 22 7.02 7.32 -7.06
C GLU A 22 8.32 6.53 -7.24
N ASP A 23 9.41 6.99 -6.63
CA ASP A 23 10.71 6.31 -6.72
C ASP A 23 10.69 4.91 -6.10
N LEU A 24 9.84 4.68 -5.11
CA LEU A 24 9.86 3.46 -4.29
C LEU A 24 8.62 2.58 -4.45
N MET A 25 7.56 3.06 -5.06
CA MET A 25 6.30 2.32 -5.17
C MET A 25 6.38 1.16 -6.15
N LEU A 26 5.52 0.17 -5.95
CA LEU A 26 5.18 -0.80 -6.98
C LEU A 26 4.17 -0.16 -7.93
N SER A 27 4.29 -0.48 -9.23
CA SER A 27 3.41 0.09 -10.25
C SER A 27 3.10 -0.93 -11.35
N GLY A 28 2.20 -0.56 -12.25
CA GLY A 28 1.86 -1.36 -13.42
C GLY A 28 1.28 -2.73 -13.06
N LYS A 29 1.80 -3.77 -13.66
CA LYS A 29 1.31 -5.14 -13.50
C LYS A 29 1.50 -5.71 -12.09
N ASN A 30 2.34 -5.08 -11.28
CA ASN A 30 2.61 -5.53 -9.92
C ASN A 30 1.54 -5.09 -8.93
N ILE A 31 0.64 -4.19 -9.31
CA ILE A 31 -0.44 -3.75 -8.44
C ILE A 31 -1.51 -4.84 -8.37
N PRO A 32 -1.84 -5.35 -7.18
CA PRO A 32 -2.82 -6.43 -7.04
C PRO A 32 -4.26 -5.89 -7.06
N PHE A 33 -4.76 -5.56 -8.22
CA PHE A 33 -6.14 -5.09 -8.41
C PHE A 33 -7.14 -6.25 -8.41
N VAL A 34 -8.27 -6.06 -7.76
CA VAL A 34 -9.43 -6.96 -7.85
C VAL A 34 -10.69 -6.13 -8.08
N ASN A 35 -11.68 -6.75 -8.73
CA ASN A 35 -12.99 -6.12 -8.93
C ASN A 35 -13.81 -6.24 -7.63
N GLU A 36 -14.58 -5.21 -7.32
CA GLU A 36 -15.41 -5.18 -6.11
C GLU A 36 -16.50 -6.26 -6.10
N LYS A 37 -16.84 -6.82 -7.25
CA LYS A 37 -17.85 -7.88 -7.40
C LYS A 37 -17.26 -9.28 -7.25
N LEU A 38 -15.94 -9.41 -7.18
CA LEU A 38 -15.27 -10.71 -7.02
C LEU A 38 -15.68 -11.35 -5.69
N ASN A 39 -15.85 -12.68 -5.68
CA ASN A 39 -16.13 -13.36 -4.43
C ASN A 39 -14.87 -13.43 -3.54
N MET A 40 -15.09 -13.51 -2.24
CA MET A 40 -13.98 -13.48 -1.27
C MET A 40 -13.09 -14.72 -1.35
N LYS A 41 -13.63 -15.86 -1.75
CA LYS A 41 -12.81 -17.07 -1.91
C LYS A 41 -11.69 -16.86 -2.92
N LYS A 42 -12.02 -16.29 -4.08
CA LYS A 42 -11.03 -15.97 -5.12
C LYS A 42 -10.10 -14.85 -4.68
N ALA A 43 -10.64 -13.83 -3.99
CA ALA A 43 -9.84 -12.72 -3.49
C ALA A 43 -8.81 -13.20 -2.46
N LEU A 44 -9.18 -14.08 -1.55
CA LEU A 44 -8.26 -14.64 -0.55
C LEU A 44 -7.13 -15.43 -1.21
N SER A 45 -7.46 -16.22 -2.23
CA SER A 45 -6.45 -16.96 -3.01
C SER A 45 -5.45 -15.98 -3.68
N PHE A 46 -5.97 -14.91 -4.26
CA PHE A 46 -5.17 -13.90 -4.93
C PHE A 46 -4.28 -13.14 -3.94
N LEU A 47 -4.83 -12.78 -2.78
CA LEU A 47 -4.09 -12.12 -1.70
C LEU A 47 -2.90 -12.97 -1.26
N SER A 48 -3.12 -14.26 -1.09
CA SER A 48 -2.08 -15.22 -0.70
C SER A 48 -0.98 -15.31 -1.76
N LYS A 49 -1.35 -15.35 -3.05
CA LYS A 49 -0.39 -15.45 -4.16
C LYS A 49 0.50 -14.21 -4.28
N LYS A 50 -0.08 -13.04 -4.10
CA LYS A 50 0.66 -11.77 -4.30
C LYS A 50 1.62 -11.44 -3.17
N LYS A 51 1.40 -11.98 -1.97
CA LYS A 51 2.30 -11.83 -0.82
C LYS A 51 2.60 -10.38 -0.42
N LEU A 52 1.75 -9.44 -0.80
CA LEU A 52 1.89 -8.03 -0.41
C LEU A 52 1.05 -7.68 0.81
N GLY A 53 0.16 -8.58 1.22
CA GLY A 53 -0.72 -8.35 2.35
C GLY A 53 -1.84 -7.35 2.09
N ILE A 54 -2.04 -6.94 0.83
CA ILE A 54 -3.05 -5.96 0.44
C ILE A 54 -3.55 -6.23 -0.97
N LEU A 55 -4.86 -6.00 -1.19
CA LEU A 55 -5.47 -5.94 -2.51
C LEU A 55 -6.11 -4.58 -2.70
N ILE A 56 -5.99 -4.02 -3.89
CA ILE A 56 -6.65 -2.77 -4.27
C ILE A 56 -7.94 -3.11 -4.98
N VAL A 57 -9.06 -2.63 -4.46
CA VAL A 57 -10.39 -2.89 -5.02
C VAL A 57 -10.79 -1.75 -5.94
N ARG A 58 -11.27 -2.10 -7.12
CA ARG A 58 -11.77 -1.11 -8.08
C ARG A 58 -13.07 -1.59 -8.72
N ASN A 59 -13.85 -0.62 -9.21
CA ASN A 59 -15.10 -0.90 -9.89
C ASN A 59 -14.87 -1.18 -11.38
N SER A 60 -15.96 -1.39 -12.14
CA SER A 60 -15.91 -1.66 -13.58
C SER A 60 -15.31 -0.50 -14.38
N GLN A 61 -15.35 0.71 -13.86
CA GLN A 61 -14.76 1.90 -14.48
C GLN A 61 -13.28 2.10 -14.08
N LYS A 62 -12.71 1.11 -13.40
CA LYS A 62 -11.32 1.11 -12.93
C LYS A 62 -11.03 2.21 -11.90
N LYS A 63 -12.04 2.67 -11.19
CA LYS A 63 -11.88 3.59 -10.06
C LYS A 63 -11.65 2.79 -8.79
N THR A 64 -10.71 3.24 -7.97
CA THR A 64 -10.43 2.62 -6.67
C THR A 64 -11.58 2.87 -5.72
N THR A 65 -12.17 1.80 -5.19
CA THR A 65 -13.31 1.86 -4.27
C THR A 65 -12.97 1.41 -2.86
N GLY A 66 -11.88 0.67 -2.69
CA GLY A 66 -11.48 0.20 -1.38
C GLY A 66 -10.20 -0.59 -1.39
N VAL A 67 -9.86 -1.15 -0.23
CA VAL A 67 -8.72 -2.06 -0.06
C VAL A 67 -9.12 -3.22 0.84
N ILE A 68 -8.41 -4.33 0.67
CA ILE A 68 -8.48 -5.49 1.56
C ILE A 68 -7.07 -5.77 2.06
N THR A 69 -6.90 -5.91 3.37
CA THR A 69 -5.61 -6.22 3.97
C THR A 69 -5.69 -7.52 4.77
N ASP A 70 -4.54 -8.18 4.95
CA ASP A 70 -4.44 -9.40 5.76
C ASP A 70 -4.98 -9.18 7.18
N GLY A 71 -4.63 -8.04 7.78
CA GLY A 71 -5.08 -7.72 9.13
C GLY A 71 -6.59 -7.59 9.23
N GLN A 72 -7.22 -6.97 8.24
CA GLN A 72 -8.67 -6.84 8.16
C GLN A 72 -9.35 -8.20 8.03
N ILE A 73 -8.83 -9.05 7.14
CA ILE A 73 -9.37 -10.40 6.94
C ILE A 73 -9.31 -11.19 8.24
N ARG A 74 -8.18 -11.11 8.94
CA ARG A 74 -8.02 -11.81 10.23
C ARG A 74 -9.07 -11.36 11.25
N ARG A 75 -9.28 -10.06 11.36
CA ARG A 75 -10.27 -9.50 12.31
C ARG A 75 -11.70 -9.93 11.95
N ILE A 76 -12.05 -9.86 10.67
CA ILE A 76 -13.40 -10.20 10.20
C ILE A 76 -13.67 -11.69 10.36
N SER A 77 -12.69 -12.55 10.03
CA SER A 77 -12.83 -13.99 10.16
C SER A 77 -13.07 -14.43 11.60
N GLN A 78 -12.46 -13.74 12.55
CA GLN A 78 -12.68 -14.01 13.97
C GLN A 78 -14.11 -13.68 14.42
N LYS A 79 -14.73 -12.66 13.80
CA LYS A 79 -16.08 -12.22 14.14
C LYS A 79 -17.19 -12.95 13.39
N LYS A 80 -17.00 -13.15 12.08
CA LYS A 80 -18.04 -13.66 11.18
C LYS A 80 -17.82 -15.11 10.73
N GLY A 81 -16.65 -15.68 11.01
CA GLY A 81 -16.31 -17.03 10.57
C GLY A 81 -16.01 -17.08 9.08
N ASN A 82 -16.77 -17.91 8.34
CA ASN A 82 -16.52 -18.10 6.91
C ASN A 82 -17.05 -16.94 6.08
N ILE A 83 -16.16 -16.28 5.33
CA ILE A 83 -16.51 -15.14 4.48
C ILE A 83 -16.42 -15.48 2.98
N ASN A 84 -16.21 -16.74 2.63
CA ASN A 84 -15.98 -17.16 1.24
C ASN A 84 -17.13 -16.84 0.29
N ASP A 85 -18.37 -16.83 0.79
CA ASP A 85 -19.55 -16.56 -0.02
C ASP A 85 -19.88 -15.09 -0.17
N LEU A 86 -19.14 -14.21 0.51
CA LEU A 86 -19.30 -12.77 0.42
C LEU A 86 -18.52 -12.23 -0.77
N LYS A 87 -18.90 -11.05 -1.22
CA LYS A 87 -18.16 -10.33 -2.27
C LYS A 87 -17.15 -9.38 -1.64
N VAL A 88 -16.13 -9.05 -2.42
CA VAL A 88 -15.08 -8.11 -2.00
C VAL A 88 -15.69 -6.80 -1.48
N ARG A 89 -16.71 -6.27 -2.17
CA ARG A 89 -17.37 -5.02 -1.76
C ARG A 89 -18.03 -5.09 -0.37
N ASP A 90 -18.37 -6.29 0.09
CA ASP A 90 -19.00 -6.47 1.40
C ASP A 90 -17.98 -6.41 2.55
N ILE A 91 -16.71 -6.61 2.24
CA ILE A 91 -15.62 -6.75 3.21
C ILE A 91 -14.65 -5.57 3.17
N MET A 92 -14.42 -4.99 2.00
CA MET A 92 -13.39 -3.98 1.79
C MET A 92 -13.52 -2.78 2.73
N THR A 93 -12.39 -2.17 3.05
CA THR A 93 -12.37 -0.84 3.66
C THR A 93 -12.59 0.18 2.56
N LYS A 94 -13.67 0.95 2.65
CA LYS A 94 -13.98 2.00 1.69
C LYS A 94 -13.08 3.21 1.90
N SER A 95 -12.89 3.99 0.86
CA SER A 95 -12.09 5.22 0.91
C SER A 95 -10.69 4.96 1.49
N PRO A 96 -9.88 4.14 0.80
CA PRO A 96 -8.55 3.81 1.31
C PRO A 96 -7.68 5.06 1.43
N ILE A 97 -6.77 5.03 2.40
CA ILE A 97 -5.82 6.12 2.58
C ILE A 97 -4.85 6.09 1.40
N SER A 98 -4.69 7.24 0.78
CA SER A 98 -3.91 7.39 -0.44
C SER A 98 -2.92 8.54 -0.29
N ILE A 99 -1.82 8.48 -1.03
CA ILE A 99 -0.79 9.51 -1.02
C ILE A 99 -0.43 9.88 -2.46
N ASN A 100 -0.06 11.15 -2.68
CA ASN A 100 0.37 11.61 -3.99
C ASN A 100 1.74 11.01 -4.33
N LYS A 101 1.91 10.62 -5.59
CA LYS A 101 3.17 10.05 -6.08
C LYS A 101 4.37 10.99 -5.88
N ASP A 102 4.13 12.29 -5.88
CA ASP A 102 5.18 13.31 -5.74
C ASP A 102 5.53 13.62 -4.28
N ALA A 103 4.81 13.04 -3.33
CA ALA A 103 5.12 13.20 -1.92
C ALA A 103 6.46 12.53 -1.59
N LEU A 104 7.13 13.02 -0.56
CA LEU A 104 8.36 12.41 -0.07
C LEU A 104 8.05 11.06 0.61
N ALA A 105 8.98 10.12 0.48
CA ALA A 105 8.90 8.83 1.17
C ALA A 105 8.78 9.01 2.69
N ALA A 106 9.43 10.03 3.24
CA ALA A 106 9.32 10.35 4.66
C ALA A 106 7.88 10.66 5.09
N LYS A 107 7.13 11.36 4.22
CA LYS A 107 5.71 11.65 4.48
C LYS A 107 4.88 10.36 4.47
N ALA A 108 5.17 9.46 3.52
CA ALA A 108 4.49 8.17 3.47
C ALA A 108 4.73 7.37 4.75
N LEU A 109 5.98 7.31 5.20
CA LEU A 109 6.34 6.61 6.43
C LEU A 109 5.64 7.21 7.65
N ALA A 110 5.61 8.53 7.77
CA ALA A 110 4.92 9.22 8.85
C ALA A 110 3.41 8.93 8.84
N THR A 111 2.79 8.91 7.65
CA THR A 111 1.37 8.59 7.50
C THR A 111 1.08 7.14 7.93
N MET A 112 1.94 6.20 7.51
CA MET A 112 1.79 4.80 7.92
C MET A 112 1.89 4.64 9.43
N ASN A 113 2.86 5.30 10.06
CA ASN A 113 3.06 5.24 11.50
C ASN A 113 1.87 5.85 12.25
N PHE A 114 1.39 7.00 11.79
CA PHE A 114 0.27 7.69 12.42
C PHE A 114 -1.02 6.87 12.31
N ARG A 115 -1.27 6.29 11.14
CA ARG A 115 -2.48 5.50 10.86
C ARG A 115 -2.35 4.03 11.29
N LYS A 116 -1.18 3.59 11.71
CA LYS A 116 -0.89 2.20 12.09
C LYS A 116 -1.19 1.22 10.95
N ILE A 117 -0.78 1.59 9.75
CA ILE A 117 -0.91 0.78 8.55
C ILE A 117 0.47 0.61 7.92
N THR A 118 0.62 -0.39 7.04
CA THR A 118 1.89 -0.74 6.44
C THR A 118 1.95 -0.49 4.93
N SER A 119 0.83 -0.05 4.35
CA SER A 119 0.74 0.21 2.91
C SER A 119 -0.17 1.38 2.63
N LEU A 120 0.13 2.11 1.56
CA LEU A 120 -0.71 3.20 1.06
C LEU A 120 -0.95 3.01 -0.43
N CYS A 121 -2.15 3.35 -0.87
CA CYS A 121 -2.43 3.55 -2.28
C CYS A 121 -1.72 4.82 -2.75
N VAL A 122 -1.25 4.82 -3.98
CA VAL A 122 -0.59 5.98 -4.57
C VAL A 122 -1.42 6.48 -5.74
N HIS A 123 -1.66 7.78 -5.77
CA HIS A 123 -2.38 8.44 -6.86
C HIS A 123 -1.54 9.58 -7.43
N ASN A 124 -1.88 10.05 -8.63
CA ASN A 124 -1.30 11.30 -9.12
C ASN A 124 -2.17 12.47 -8.64
N SER A 125 -1.62 13.70 -8.72
CA SER A 125 -2.28 14.90 -8.21
C SER A 125 -3.60 15.22 -8.90
N LYS A 126 -3.82 14.70 -10.11
CA LYS A 126 -5.01 15.02 -10.92
C LYS A 126 -6.19 14.10 -10.65
N ASN A 127 -5.96 12.88 -10.15
CA ASN A 127 -7.04 11.91 -9.98
C ASN A 127 -6.78 10.99 -8.78
N LYS A 128 -7.34 11.37 -7.63
CA LYS A 128 -7.22 10.59 -6.39
C LYS A 128 -7.90 9.24 -6.45
N ASN A 129 -8.87 9.06 -7.34
CA ASN A 129 -9.65 7.83 -7.44
C ASN A 129 -8.96 6.77 -8.30
N LYS A 130 -7.85 7.11 -8.94
CA LYS A 130 -7.10 6.17 -9.75
C LYS A 130 -5.79 5.82 -9.04
N THR A 131 -5.69 4.58 -8.60
CA THR A 131 -4.47 4.08 -7.97
C THR A 131 -3.45 3.75 -9.06
N ILE A 132 -2.27 4.38 -9.00
CA ILE A 132 -1.18 4.16 -9.95
C ILE A 132 -0.04 3.37 -9.34
N GLY A 133 -0.09 3.12 -8.04
CA GLY A 133 0.95 2.36 -7.34
C GLY A 133 0.55 2.00 -5.93
N ILE A 134 1.38 1.20 -5.31
CA ILE A 134 1.32 0.88 -3.88
C ILE A 134 2.69 1.12 -3.29
N ILE A 135 2.73 1.80 -2.15
CA ILE A 135 3.95 1.90 -1.37
C ILE A 135 3.77 1.14 -0.06
N HIS A 136 4.64 0.16 0.15
CA HIS A 136 4.68 -0.62 1.39
C HIS A 136 5.83 -0.13 2.25
N ILE A 137 5.69 -0.25 3.57
CA ILE A 137 6.72 0.20 4.50
C ILE A 137 8.09 -0.43 4.18
N HIS A 138 8.10 -1.69 3.74
CA HIS A 138 9.36 -2.36 3.37
C HIS A 138 10.04 -1.74 2.15
N HIS A 139 9.27 -1.15 1.23
CA HIS A 139 9.84 -0.44 0.08
C HIS A 139 10.68 0.75 0.54
N ILE A 140 10.24 1.42 1.60
CA ILE A 140 10.95 2.56 2.17
C ILE A 140 12.17 2.08 2.95
N LEU A 141 11.99 1.07 3.80
CA LEU A 141 13.06 0.54 4.64
C LEU A 141 14.19 -0.11 3.84
N ARG A 142 13.86 -0.73 2.69
CA ARG A 142 14.85 -1.34 1.79
C ARG A 142 15.59 -0.34 0.93
N SER A 143 15.12 0.89 0.85
CA SER A 143 15.75 1.93 0.04
C SER A 143 17.03 2.46 0.70
N ASN A 144 17.81 1.59 1.31
CA ASN A 144 19.08 1.95 1.91
C ASN A 144 20.07 2.37 0.83
N ILE A 145 20.69 3.53 1.06
CA ILE A 145 21.75 4.05 0.20
C ILE A 145 23.09 3.60 0.78
N SER A 146 23.22 2.33 0.98
CA SER A 146 24.49 1.80 1.49
C SER A 146 25.43 1.45 0.36
#